data_2d879866cd0d0909b5d6af6fe15e2db4
#
_entry.id   2d879866cd0d0909b5d6af6fe15e2db4
#
_cell.length_a   1.000
_cell.length_b   1.000
_cell.length_c   1.000
_cell.angle_alpha   90.00
_cell.angle_beta   90.00
_cell.angle_gamma   90.00
#
_symmetry.space_group_name_H-M   'P 1'
#
loop_
_entity.id
_entity.type
_entity.pdbx_description
1 polymer ?
#
loop_
_entity_poly.entity_id
_entity_poly.type
_entity_poly.pdbx_seq_one_letter_code
_entity_poly.pdbx_strand_id
1 'polypeptide(L)'
;MSTLICGSLAYDTIMVFPDQFKNHILPDKVHILNVSFLVPRMRREFGGCAGNIAYNLHLLGGKPVPMGTVGSDFGPYREHFEALGIDLSRVKVIEELFTPQAFITTDHDNNQITAFHPGAMMRSYENHVKDVPGISLGLVGPDGREGMLQNAAEFQEMGVPFIFDPGQAMPLFNGQELRQFIEQADYVVVNDYESNLLQERTGWTDREIVSRVKAYITTQGPRGALVHTPEKTYEVPPAHERRVVDPTGCGDAFRAGLIFGIEKGYDWLTIGRMGNLMGALKVEHPGTQNQRFTFDEFNEQFKQQFGYSLG
;
A
#
# COMPACT_ATOMS: atom_id res chain seq x y z
N MET A 1 15.42 14.23 -3.67
CA MET A 1 15.49 12.81 -3.30
C MET A 1 14.38 12.10 -4.02
N SER A 2 14.57 10.87 -4.47
CA SER A 2 13.53 10.08 -5.16
C SER A 2 13.34 8.76 -4.43
N THR A 3 12.08 8.38 -4.21
CA THR A 3 11.74 7.09 -3.59
C THR A 3 11.30 6.10 -4.64
N LEU A 4 11.96 4.93 -4.70
CA LEU A 4 11.55 3.82 -5.54
C LEU A 4 10.51 2.97 -4.81
N ILE A 5 9.32 2.85 -5.39
CA ILE A 5 8.20 2.14 -4.79
C ILE A 5 7.95 0.87 -5.60
N CYS A 6 8.50 -0.26 -5.12
CA CYS A 6 8.33 -1.56 -5.75
C CYS A 6 7.04 -2.20 -5.25
N GLY A 7 6.13 -2.54 -6.17
CA GLY A 7 4.85 -3.12 -5.82
C GLY A 7 3.85 -3.10 -6.98
N SER A 8 2.64 -3.52 -6.70
CA SER A 8 1.59 -3.64 -7.71
C SER A 8 1.05 -2.28 -8.18
N LEU A 9 0.76 -2.21 -9.49
CA LEU A 9 -0.17 -1.25 -10.09
C LEU A 9 -1.33 -2.07 -10.64
N ALA A 10 -2.56 -1.81 -10.21
CA ALA A 10 -3.70 -2.67 -10.48
C ALA A 10 -4.96 -1.87 -10.77
N TYR A 11 -5.95 -2.53 -11.32
CA TYR A 11 -7.31 -2.00 -11.39
C TYR A 11 -8.20 -2.67 -10.34
N ASP A 12 -9.11 -1.89 -9.74
CA ASP A 12 -10.19 -2.39 -8.90
C ASP A 12 -11.51 -2.19 -9.64
N THR A 13 -12.08 -3.28 -10.17
CA THR A 13 -13.40 -3.28 -10.82
C THR A 13 -14.45 -3.63 -9.79
N ILE A 14 -15.20 -2.61 -9.36
CA ILE A 14 -16.19 -2.71 -8.29
C ILE A 14 -17.59 -2.76 -8.91
N MET A 15 -18.30 -3.85 -8.64
CA MET A 15 -19.65 -4.13 -9.10
C MET A 15 -20.61 -4.12 -7.93
N VAL A 16 -21.78 -3.48 -8.09
CA VAL A 16 -22.78 -3.40 -7.02
C VAL A 16 -23.96 -4.29 -7.39
N PHE A 17 -24.13 -5.35 -6.61
CA PHE A 17 -25.27 -6.25 -6.69
C PHE A 17 -26.42 -5.68 -5.84
N PRO A 18 -27.61 -5.44 -6.43
CA PRO A 18 -28.70 -4.72 -5.76
C PRO A 18 -29.58 -5.62 -4.86
N ASP A 19 -29.00 -6.66 -4.26
CA ASP A 19 -29.65 -7.57 -3.33
C ASP A 19 -28.59 -8.13 -2.37
N GLN A 20 -28.91 -9.14 -1.59
CA GLN A 20 -28.04 -9.81 -0.63
C GLN A 20 -27.59 -11.17 -1.19
N PHE A 21 -26.31 -11.51 -1.11
CA PHE A 21 -25.78 -12.79 -1.57
C PHE A 21 -26.48 -13.99 -0.95
N LYS A 22 -26.86 -13.91 0.33
CA LYS A 22 -27.56 -14.98 1.04
C LYS A 22 -28.90 -15.40 0.41
N ASN A 23 -29.52 -14.50 -0.39
CA ASN A 23 -30.78 -14.80 -1.09
C ASN A 23 -30.54 -15.59 -2.38
N HIS A 24 -29.30 -15.64 -2.89
CA HIS A 24 -28.92 -16.26 -4.16
C HIS A 24 -27.94 -17.42 -4.01
N ILE A 25 -27.18 -17.46 -2.93
CA ILE A 25 -26.23 -18.54 -2.63
C ILE A 25 -26.87 -19.43 -1.56
N LEU A 26 -27.30 -20.63 -1.96
CA LEU A 26 -27.90 -21.60 -1.05
C LEU A 26 -26.80 -22.38 -0.31
N PRO A 27 -26.68 -22.29 1.03
CA PRO A 27 -25.63 -22.94 1.79
C PRO A 27 -25.50 -24.43 1.53
N ASP A 28 -26.64 -25.14 1.39
CA ASP A 28 -26.68 -26.58 1.17
C ASP A 28 -26.27 -27.01 -0.25
N LYS A 29 -26.12 -26.07 -1.18
CA LYS A 29 -25.78 -26.30 -2.59
C LYS A 29 -24.46 -25.69 -3.05
N VAL A 30 -23.61 -25.27 -2.12
CA VAL A 30 -22.30 -24.65 -2.44
C VAL A 30 -21.39 -25.58 -3.26
N HIS A 31 -21.54 -26.91 -3.12
CA HIS A 31 -20.78 -27.93 -3.86
C HIS A 31 -21.12 -28.02 -5.38
N ILE A 32 -22.23 -27.42 -5.81
CA ILE A 32 -22.67 -27.33 -7.21
C ILE A 32 -23.09 -25.90 -7.57
N LEU A 33 -22.32 -24.94 -7.08
CA LEU A 33 -22.62 -23.51 -7.21
C LEU A 33 -22.60 -23.06 -8.68
N ASN A 34 -23.74 -22.58 -9.18
CA ASN A 34 -23.88 -21.90 -10.46
C ASN A 34 -24.77 -20.68 -10.24
N VAL A 35 -24.14 -19.55 -9.90
CA VAL A 35 -24.82 -18.29 -9.58
C VAL A 35 -24.40 -17.21 -10.55
N SER A 36 -25.40 -16.46 -11.04
CA SER A 36 -25.19 -15.27 -11.88
C SER A 36 -25.79 -14.05 -11.20
N PHE A 37 -24.99 -13.00 -11.04
CA PHE A 37 -25.42 -11.74 -10.47
C PHE A 37 -25.62 -10.71 -11.56
N LEU A 38 -26.83 -10.11 -11.65
CA LEU A 38 -27.05 -8.92 -12.45
C LEU A 38 -26.55 -7.70 -11.67
N VAL A 39 -25.49 -7.05 -12.17
CA VAL A 39 -24.83 -5.92 -11.52
C VAL A 39 -25.03 -4.66 -12.40
N PRO A 40 -26.05 -3.85 -12.15
CA PRO A 40 -26.39 -2.70 -13.00
C PRO A 40 -25.43 -1.52 -12.85
N ARG A 41 -24.58 -1.53 -11.81
CA ARG A 41 -23.56 -0.49 -11.56
C ARG A 41 -22.19 -1.12 -11.45
N MET A 42 -21.26 -0.58 -12.23
CA MET A 42 -19.85 -0.96 -12.23
C MET A 42 -19.00 0.30 -12.32
N ARG A 43 -17.90 0.32 -11.60
CA ARG A 43 -16.84 1.33 -11.73
C ARG A 43 -15.48 0.65 -11.74
N ARG A 44 -14.52 1.26 -12.43
CA ARG A 44 -13.12 0.85 -12.38
C ARG A 44 -12.33 1.96 -11.72
N GLU A 45 -11.58 1.63 -10.70
CA GLU A 45 -10.69 2.52 -9.97
C GLU A 45 -9.25 2.15 -10.24
N PHE A 46 -8.36 3.13 -10.17
CA PHE A 46 -6.93 2.90 -10.14
C PHE A 46 -6.53 2.40 -8.76
N GLY A 47 -5.68 1.38 -8.69
CA GLY A 47 -5.33 0.68 -7.45
C GLY A 47 -3.92 0.10 -7.50
N GLY A 48 -3.66 -0.86 -6.63
CA GLY A 48 -2.35 -1.45 -6.41
C GLY A 48 -1.50 -0.62 -5.45
N CYS A 49 -0.78 -1.31 -4.56
CA CYS A 49 -0.08 -0.65 -3.44
C CYS A 49 0.93 0.39 -3.92
N ALA A 50 1.78 0.05 -4.90
CA ALA A 50 2.78 1.01 -5.42
C ALA A 50 2.11 2.20 -6.11
N GLY A 51 1.04 1.97 -6.87
CA GLY A 51 0.28 3.05 -7.50
C GLY A 51 -0.34 3.99 -6.47
N ASN A 52 -1.00 3.44 -5.46
CA ASN A 52 -1.65 4.22 -4.40
C ASN A 52 -0.64 5.03 -3.59
N ILE A 53 0.50 4.42 -3.20
CA ILE A 53 1.55 5.09 -2.46
C ILE A 53 2.17 6.21 -3.31
N ALA A 54 2.47 5.94 -4.59
CA ALA A 54 3.04 6.92 -5.50
C ALA A 54 2.12 8.14 -5.69
N TYR A 55 0.82 7.89 -5.89
CA TYR A 55 -0.18 8.94 -5.97
C TYR A 55 -0.20 9.83 -4.72
N ASN A 56 -0.29 9.22 -3.54
CA ASN A 56 -0.34 9.94 -2.27
C ASN A 56 0.96 10.70 -1.96
N LEU A 57 2.13 10.10 -2.28
CA LEU A 57 3.42 10.76 -2.10
C LEU A 57 3.57 11.97 -3.04
N HIS A 58 3.06 11.86 -4.28
CA HIS A 58 3.00 12.99 -5.21
C HIS A 58 2.17 14.16 -4.63
N LEU A 59 1.01 13.89 -4.02
CA LEU A 59 0.18 14.93 -3.40
C LEU A 59 0.92 15.69 -2.27
N LEU A 60 1.81 15.03 -1.54
CA LEU A 60 2.68 15.64 -0.54
C LEU A 60 3.85 16.44 -1.15
N GLY A 61 4.02 16.43 -2.48
CA GLY A 61 5.14 17.06 -3.18
C GLY A 61 6.42 16.22 -3.18
N GLY A 62 6.32 14.93 -2.83
CA GLY A 62 7.43 13.97 -2.98
C GLY A 62 7.68 13.59 -4.44
N LYS A 63 8.73 12.83 -4.67
CA LYS A 63 9.14 12.34 -6.01
C LYS A 63 9.06 10.81 -6.08
N PRO A 64 7.85 10.25 -6.22
CA PRO A 64 7.69 8.81 -6.36
C PRO A 64 8.18 8.30 -7.71
N VAL A 65 8.82 7.14 -7.70
CA VAL A 65 9.14 6.35 -8.89
C VAL A 65 8.52 4.96 -8.67
N PRO A 66 7.27 4.72 -9.11
CA PRO A 66 6.68 3.39 -9.02
C PRO A 66 7.40 2.41 -9.94
N MET A 67 7.72 1.23 -9.43
CA MET A 67 8.29 0.12 -10.18
C MET A 67 7.41 -1.11 -10.04
N GLY A 68 6.90 -1.57 -11.17
CA GLY A 68 6.03 -2.74 -11.25
C GLY A 68 5.87 -3.21 -12.68
N THR A 69 5.15 -4.33 -12.85
CA THR A 69 4.82 -4.88 -14.17
C THR A 69 3.32 -4.84 -14.41
N VAL A 70 2.95 -4.40 -15.61
CA VAL A 70 1.58 -4.18 -16.05
C VAL A 70 1.34 -4.82 -17.41
N GLY A 71 0.09 -4.97 -17.81
CA GLY A 71 -0.27 -5.57 -19.07
C GLY A 71 -0.57 -4.56 -20.18
N SER A 72 -0.96 -5.07 -21.35
CA SER A 72 -1.32 -4.30 -22.54
C SER A 72 -2.50 -3.33 -22.34
N ASP A 73 -3.30 -3.54 -21.31
CA ASP A 73 -4.47 -2.71 -20.94
C ASP A 73 -4.15 -1.55 -19.98
N PHE A 74 -2.87 -1.26 -19.74
CA PHE A 74 -2.43 -0.22 -18.78
C PHE A 74 -2.64 1.22 -19.30
N GLY A 75 -3.04 1.43 -20.54
CA GLY A 75 -3.19 2.75 -21.18
C GLY A 75 -3.88 3.81 -20.31
N PRO A 76 -5.12 3.58 -19.82
CA PRO A 76 -5.83 4.55 -18.99
C PRO A 76 -5.12 4.92 -17.67
N TYR A 77 -4.42 3.97 -17.06
CA TYR A 77 -3.64 4.22 -15.86
C TYR A 77 -2.40 5.05 -16.15
N ARG A 78 -1.73 4.76 -17.27
CA ARG A 78 -0.60 5.55 -17.77
C ARG A 78 -1.00 7.01 -17.97
N GLU A 79 -2.09 7.26 -18.70
CA GLU A 79 -2.62 8.61 -18.94
C GLU A 79 -2.92 9.35 -17.63
N HIS A 80 -3.49 8.66 -16.63
CA HIS A 80 -3.76 9.22 -15.32
C HIS A 80 -2.48 9.70 -14.62
N PHE A 81 -1.43 8.89 -14.61
CA PHE A 81 -0.17 9.24 -13.94
C PHE A 81 0.66 10.25 -14.72
N GLU A 82 0.68 10.17 -16.05
CA GLU A 82 1.34 11.16 -16.92
C GLU A 82 0.72 12.55 -16.75
N ALA A 83 -0.62 12.64 -16.62
CA ALA A 83 -1.31 13.90 -16.34
C ALA A 83 -0.93 14.53 -14.99
N LEU A 84 -0.49 13.71 -14.03
CA LEU A 84 0.03 14.15 -12.73
C LEU A 84 1.54 14.41 -12.75
N GLY A 85 2.25 14.04 -13.81
CA GLY A 85 3.72 14.14 -13.88
C GLY A 85 4.46 13.11 -13.03
N ILE A 86 3.83 11.98 -12.70
CA ILE A 86 4.46 10.87 -11.99
C ILE A 86 5.34 10.09 -12.97
N ASP A 87 6.59 9.84 -12.60
CA ASP A 87 7.57 9.13 -13.42
C ASP A 87 7.21 7.64 -13.55
N LEU A 88 6.85 7.21 -14.75
CA LEU A 88 6.52 5.83 -15.09
C LEU A 88 7.67 5.05 -15.77
N SER A 89 8.88 5.60 -15.78
CA SER A 89 10.03 5.00 -16.47
C SER A 89 10.41 3.59 -15.98
N ARG A 90 9.89 3.21 -14.79
CA ARG A 90 10.13 1.89 -14.17
C ARG A 90 8.89 1.00 -14.15
N VAL A 91 7.84 1.40 -14.84
CA VAL A 91 6.67 0.55 -15.09
C VAL A 91 6.85 -0.19 -16.39
N LYS A 92 7.05 -1.51 -16.30
CA LYS A 92 7.29 -2.38 -17.47
C LYS A 92 5.97 -2.96 -17.97
N VAL A 93 5.72 -2.80 -19.25
CA VAL A 93 4.56 -3.43 -19.91
C VAL A 93 4.93 -4.83 -20.41
N ILE A 94 4.11 -5.81 -20.08
CA ILE A 94 4.19 -7.19 -20.57
C ILE A 94 3.01 -7.40 -21.53
N GLU A 95 3.27 -7.27 -22.81
CA GLU A 95 2.23 -7.15 -23.85
C GLU A 95 1.30 -8.37 -23.95
N GLU A 96 1.79 -9.55 -23.61
CA GLU A 96 1.01 -10.80 -23.65
C GLU A 96 0.12 -11.02 -22.41
N LEU A 97 0.18 -10.14 -21.40
CA LEU A 97 -0.57 -10.25 -20.14
C LEU A 97 -1.51 -9.05 -19.94
N PHE A 98 -2.40 -9.20 -18.99
CA PHE A 98 -3.23 -8.11 -18.47
C PHE A 98 -2.61 -7.48 -17.23
N THR A 99 -2.92 -6.21 -17.00
CA THR A 99 -2.62 -5.53 -15.73
C THR A 99 -3.31 -6.27 -14.57
N PRO A 100 -2.67 -6.36 -13.39
CA PRO A 100 -3.32 -6.92 -12.21
C PRO A 100 -4.69 -6.29 -11.97
N GLN A 101 -5.69 -7.11 -11.62
CA GLN A 101 -7.05 -6.62 -11.44
C GLN A 101 -7.81 -7.37 -10.35
N ALA A 102 -8.44 -6.63 -9.45
CA ALA A 102 -9.46 -7.14 -8.54
C ALA A 102 -10.85 -6.95 -9.14
N PHE A 103 -11.65 -8.02 -9.20
CA PHE A 103 -13.07 -8.01 -9.54
C PHE A 103 -13.85 -8.17 -8.24
N ILE A 104 -14.46 -7.10 -7.77
CA ILE A 104 -15.11 -7.02 -6.47
C ILE A 104 -16.60 -6.85 -6.69
N THR A 105 -17.40 -7.84 -6.28
CA THR A 105 -18.86 -7.71 -6.24
C THR A 105 -19.29 -7.47 -4.80
N THR A 106 -19.99 -6.35 -4.56
CA THR A 106 -20.48 -5.95 -3.23
C THR A 106 -22.00 -6.03 -3.21
N ASP A 107 -22.58 -6.64 -2.16
CA ASP A 107 -24.02 -6.70 -1.93
C ASP A 107 -24.54 -5.54 -1.05
N HIS A 108 -25.87 -5.52 -0.79
CA HIS A 108 -26.51 -4.50 0.04
C HIS A 108 -26.04 -4.49 1.50
N ASP A 109 -25.55 -5.61 2.02
CA ASP A 109 -25.02 -5.72 3.39
C ASP A 109 -23.51 -5.45 3.46
N ASN A 110 -22.90 -4.93 2.36
CA ASN A 110 -21.47 -4.73 2.16
C ASN A 110 -20.62 -6.02 2.26
N ASN A 111 -21.23 -7.20 2.06
CA ASN A 111 -20.45 -8.41 1.85
C ASN A 111 -19.78 -8.35 0.47
N GLN A 112 -18.61 -8.95 0.34
CA GLN A 112 -17.83 -8.90 -0.89
C GLN A 112 -17.45 -10.30 -1.37
N ILE A 113 -17.58 -10.51 -2.67
CA ILE A 113 -16.97 -11.64 -3.38
C ILE A 113 -15.91 -11.05 -4.29
N THR A 114 -14.65 -11.41 -4.06
CA THR A 114 -13.52 -10.88 -4.81
C THR A 114 -12.81 -11.99 -5.57
N ALA A 115 -12.57 -11.76 -6.86
CA ALA A 115 -11.63 -12.55 -7.66
C ALA A 115 -10.46 -11.64 -8.04
N PHE A 116 -9.24 -12.06 -7.67
CA PHE A 116 -8.02 -11.33 -8.01
C PHE A 116 -7.28 -12.02 -9.15
N HIS A 117 -7.05 -11.29 -10.22
CA HIS A 117 -6.21 -11.69 -11.34
C HIS A 117 -4.84 -11.03 -11.22
N PRO A 118 -3.76 -11.77 -10.91
CA PRO A 118 -2.44 -11.17 -10.71
C PRO A 118 -1.77 -10.70 -12.01
N GLY A 119 -2.11 -11.29 -13.15
CA GLY A 119 -1.62 -10.88 -14.47
C GLY A 119 -0.10 -10.67 -14.52
N ALA A 120 0.30 -9.53 -15.08
CA ALA A 120 1.70 -9.16 -15.26
C ALA A 120 2.49 -9.01 -13.94
N MET A 121 1.82 -8.80 -12.79
CA MET A 121 2.47 -8.72 -11.48
C MET A 121 3.34 -9.94 -11.18
N MET A 122 2.97 -11.12 -11.68
CA MET A 122 3.76 -12.34 -11.51
C MET A 122 5.13 -12.31 -12.18
N ARG A 123 5.38 -11.31 -13.02
CA ARG A 123 6.66 -11.09 -13.72
C ARG A 123 7.43 -9.88 -13.18
N SER A 124 7.13 -9.43 -11.98
CA SER A 124 7.78 -8.28 -11.34
C SER A 124 9.30 -8.43 -11.21
N TYR A 125 9.82 -9.66 -11.17
CA TYR A 125 11.24 -9.99 -11.18
C TYR A 125 11.97 -9.57 -12.47
N GLU A 126 11.26 -9.14 -13.51
CA GLU A 126 11.87 -8.59 -14.72
C GLU A 126 12.29 -7.13 -14.58
N ASN A 127 11.90 -6.46 -13.49
CA ASN A 127 12.40 -5.16 -13.10
C ASN A 127 13.51 -5.31 -12.06
N HIS A 128 14.49 -4.40 -12.10
CA HIS A 128 15.62 -4.42 -11.18
C HIS A 128 15.83 -3.08 -10.51
N VAL A 129 15.97 -3.09 -9.19
CA VAL A 129 16.29 -1.90 -8.37
C VAL A 129 17.64 -1.31 -8.79
N LYS A 130 18.62 -2.17 -9.08
CA LYS A 130 19.98 -1.77 -9.51
C LYS A 130 20.03 -0.96 -10.80
N ASP A 131 18.97 -1.03 -11.63
CA ASP A 131 18.89 -0.26 -12.87
C ASP A 131 18.37 1.18 -12.65
N VAL A 132 18.09 1.56 -11.40
CA VAL A 132 17.50 2.86 -11.05
C VAL A 132 18.50 3.70 -10.25
N PRO A 133 19.21 4.65 -10.89
CA PRO A 133 20.18 5.48 -10.17
C PRO A 133 19.52 6.56 -9.32
N GLY A 134 20.23 7.01 -8.28
CA GLY A 134 19.87 8.23 -7.53
C GLY A 134 18.69 8.06 -6.56
N ILE A 135 18.38 6.83 -6.16
CA ILE A 135 17.35 6.54 -5.16
C ILE A 135 17.90 6.80 -3.76
N SER A 136 17.12 7.51 -2.94
CA SER A 136 17.45 7.78 -1.54
C SER A 136 16.74 6.86 -0.55
N LEU A 137 15.59 6.32 -0.94
CA LEU A 137 14.76 5.43 -0.14
C LEU A 137 14.02 4.45 -1.06
N GLY A 138 13.86 3.22 -0.61
CA GLY A 138 13.07 2.20 -1.28
C GLY A 138 11.83 1.80 -0.48
N LEU A 139 10.87 1.17 -1.16
CA LEU A 139 9.79 0.43 -0.54
C LEU A 139 9.60 -0.89 -1.30
N VAL A 140 9.52 -2.00 -0.58
CA VAL A 140 9.12 -3.31 -1.10
C VAL A 140 7.74 -3.62 -0.56
N GLY A 141 6.73 -3.37 -1.40
CA GLY A 141 5.31 -3.61 -1.13
C GLY A 141 4.80 -4.87 -1.82
N PRO A 142 3.50 -5.20 -1.63
CA PRO A 142 2.87 -6.38 -2.22
C PRO A 142 3.02 -6.45 -3.73
N ASP A 143 3.65 -7.53 -4.21
CA ASP A 143 3.94 -7.79 -5.61
C ASP A 143 4.13 -9.31 -5.85
N GLY A 144 4.56 -9.70 -7.05
CA GLY A 144 4.98 -11.07 -7.33
C GLY A 144 6.11 -11.52 -6.40
N ARG A 145 5.98 -12.75 -5.89
CA ARG A 145 6.87 -13.30 -4.84
C ARG A 145 8.36 -13.16 -5.18
N GLU A 146 8.75 -13.54 -6.39
CA GLU A 146 10.16 -13.51 -6.83
C GLU A 146 10.69 -12.09 -6.95
N GLY A 147 9.86 -11.16 -7.44
CA GLY A 147 10.22 -9.74 -7.51
C GLY A 147 10.42 -9.12 -6.13
N MET A 148 9.57 -9.44 -5.16
CA MET A 148 9.74 -8.94 -3.79
C MET A 148 11.07 -9.41 -3.18
N LEU A 149 11.41 -10.69 -3.30
CA LEU A 149 12.68 -11.25 -2.79
C LEU A 149 13.89 -10.59 -3.48
N GLN A 150 13.84 -10.46 -4.80
CA GLN A 150 14.89 -9.83 -5.60
C GLN A 150 15.07 -8.36 -5.23
N ASN A 151 13.99 -7.60 -5.17
CA ASN A 151 14.04 -6.16 -4.88
C ASN A 151 14.65 -5.88 -3.50
N ALA A 152 14.28 -6.66 -2.46
CA ALA A 152 14.85 -6.53 -1.13
C ALA A 152 16.36 -6.81 -1.11
N ALA A 153 16.79 -7.88 -1.81
CA ALA A 153 18.21 -8.22 -1.94
C ALA A 153 18.98 -7.11 -2.68
N GLU A 154 18.44 -6.59 -3.78
CA GLU A 154 19.09 -5.53 -4.57
C GLU A 154 19.19 -4.20 -3.79
N PHE A 155 18.17 -3.81 -3.00
CA PHE A 155 18.27 -2.65 -2.11
C PHE A 155 19.40 -2.81 -1.09
N GLN A 156 19.50 -3.99 -0.48
CA GLN A 156 20.56 -4.31 0.47
C GLN A 156 21.95 -4.26 -0.19
N GLU A 157 22.11 -4.87 -1.36
CA GLU A 157 23.37 -4.86 -2.13
C GLU A 157 23.82 -3.45 -2.50
N MET A 158 22.87 -2.56 -2.85
CA MET A 158 23.14 -1.18 -3.20
C MET A 158 23.35 -0.27 -1.98
N GLY A 159 23.09 -0.74 -0.77
CA GLY A 159 23.12 0.07 0.45
C GLY A 159 22.06 1.16 0.48
N VAL A 160 20.95 0.98 -0.23
CA VAL A 160 19.81 1.90 -0.24
C VAL A 160 18.84 1.48 0.86
N PRO A 161 18.54 2.35 1.83
CA PRO A 161 17.57 2.02 2.89
C PRO A 161 16.19 1.78 2.28
N PHE A 162 15.45 0.81 2.83
CA PHE A 162 14.11 0.54 2.36
C PHE A 162 13.12 0.16 3.46
N ILE A 163 11.84 0.36 3.14
CA ILE A 163 10.69 -0.04 3.93
C ILE A 163 10.19 -1.38 3.42
N PHE A 164 10.08 -2.37 4.29
CA PHE A 164 9.37 -3.61 4.00
C PHE A 164 7.90 -3.50 4.42
N ASP A 165 7.02 -3.64 3.45
CA ASP A 165 5.57 -3.64 3.59
C ASP A 165 5.02 -4.96 3.04
N PRO A 166 4.94 -6.03 3.84
CA PRO A 166 4.46 -7.32 3.34
C PRO A 166 3.00 -7.30 2.91
N GLY A 167 2.17 -6.51 3.59
CA GLY A 167 0.75 -6.39 3.33
C GLY A 167 0.08 -7.75 3.07
N GLN A 168 -0.80 -7.78 2.10
CA GLN A 168 -1.52 -8.98 1.68
C GLN A 168 -0.66 -10.06 1.00
N ALA A 169 0.61 -9.76 0.66
CA ALA A 169 1.53 -10.75 0.11
C ALA A 169 2.19 -11.63 1.18
N MET A 170 2.05 -11.31 2.47
CA MET A 170 2.65 -12.08 3.57
C MET A 170 2.39 -13.59 3.50
N PRO A 171 1.20 -14.10 3.11
CA PRO A 171 0.96 -15.54 2.98
C PRO A 171 1.83 -16.25 1.93
N LEU A 172 2.45 -15.52 0.99
CA LEU A 172 3.32 -16.09 -0.05
C LEU A 172 4.70 -16.55 0.49
N PHE A 173 5.06 -16.10 1.70
CA PHE A 173 6.39 -16.29 2.28
C PHE A 173 6.34 -17.20 3.49
N ASN A 174 7.37 -18.04 3.66
CA ASN A 174 7.58 -18.79 4.88
C ASN A 174 8.27 -17.91 5.94
N GLY A 175 8.35 -18.44 7.19
CA GLY A 175 8.91 -17.68 8.30
C GLY A 175 10.40 -17.29 8.13
N GLN A 176 11.19 -18.11 7.44
CA GLN A 176 12.59 -17.81 7.16
C GLN A 176 12.75 -16.66 6.16
N GLU A 177 11.94 -16.64 5.11
CA GLU A 177 11.92 -15.56 4.12
C GLU A 177 11.45 -14.25 4.73
N LEU A 178 10.42 -14.29 5.61
CA LEU A 178 9.98 -13.10 6.34
C LEU A 178 11.05 -12.57 7.28
N ARG A 179 11.80 -13.43 7.97
CA ARG A 179 12.96 -13.03 8.76
C ARG A 179 14.02 -12.36 7.89
N GLN A 180 14.32 -12.93 6.71
CA GLN A 180 15.28 -12.37 5.78
C GLN A 180 14.87 -10.95 5.33
N PHE A 181 13.61 -10.71 4.98
CA PHE A 181 13.11 -9.37 4.66
C PHE A 181 13.33 -8.38 5.81
N ILE A 182 13.01 -8.79 7.05
CA ILE A 182 13.19 -7.94 8.24
C ILE A 182 14.66 -7.60 8.45
N GLU A 183 15.55 -8.57 8.27
CA GLU A 183 17.01 -8.38 8.43
C GLU A 183 17.64 -7.51 7.34
N GLN A 184 17.02 -7.46 6.14
CA GLN A 184 17.45 -6.63 5.03
C GLN A 184 16.91 -5.20 5.11
N ALA A 185 15.71 -5.03 5.68
CA ALA A 185 15.00 -3.75 5.71
C ALA A 185 15.51 -2.80 6.80
N ASP A 186 15.46 -1.51 6.54
CA ASP A 186 15.65 -0.48 7.56
C ASP A 186 14.39 -0.22 8.38
N TYR A 187 13.24 -0.36 7.75
CA TYR A 187 11.92 -0.10 8.33
C TYR A 187 10.94 -1.21 7.97
N VAL A 188 10.03 -1.54 8.88
CA VAL A 188 8.93 -2.47 8.62
C VAL A 188 7.63 -1.77 8.96
N VAL A 189 6.64 -1.86 8.07
CA VAL A 189 5.30 -1.30 8.30
C VAL A 189 4.24 -2.37 8.06
N VAL A 190 3.34 -2.53 9.02
CA VAL A 190 2.25 -3.51 9.01
C VAL A 190 1.00 -2.90 9.70
N ASN A 191 -0.16 -3.50 9.51
CA ASN A 191 -1.30 -3.24 10.40
C ASN A 191 -1.27 -4.21 11.61
N ASP A 192 -2.19 -4.03 12.55
CA ASP A 192 -2.25 -4.85 13.78
C ASP A 192 -2.51 -6.35 13.49
N TYR A 193 -3.32 -6.67 12.50
CA TYR A 193 -3.52 -8.06 12.07
C TYR A 193 -2.24 -8.64 11.43
N GLU A 194 -1.63 -7.90 10.53
CA GLU A 194 -0.38 -8.29 9.86
C GLU A 194 0.78 -8.42 10.86
N SER A 195 0.84 -7.56 11.89
CA SER A 195 1.82 -7.66 12.97
C SER A 195 1.73 -8.99 13.70
N ASN A 196 0.52 -9.41 14.10
CA ASN A 196 0.31 -10.69 14.74
C ASN A 196 0.71 -11.87 13.84
N LEU A 197 0.33 -11.81 12.56
CA LEU A 197 0.68 -12.83 11.59
C LEU A 197 2.19 -12.91 11.33
N LEU A 198 2.87 -11.75 11.28
CA LEU A 198 4.32 -11.66 11.10
C LEU A 198 5.05 -12.31 12.27
N GLN A 199 4.62 -12.02 13.51
CA GLN A 199 5.16 -12.62 14.73
C GLN A 199 4.94 -14.15 14.75
N GLU A 200 3.73 -14.60 14.45
CA GLU A 200 3.40 -16.03 14.37
C GLU A 200 4.30 -16.77 13.36
N ARG A 201 4.43 -16.23 12.15
CA ARG A 201 5.20 -16.86 11.07
C ARG A 201 6.70 -16.83 11.29
N THR A 202 7.20 -15.71 11.80
CA THR A 202 8.65 -15.58 12.07
C THR A 202 9.06 -16.27 13.38
N GLY A 203 8.15 -16.43 14.33
CA GLY A 203 8.46 -16.82 15.70
C GLY A 203 9.23 -15.74 16.47
N TRP A 204 9.24 -14.49 15.97
CA TRP A 204 9.85 -13.36 16.64
C TRP A 204 8.77 -12.48 17.28
N THR A 205 9.08 -12.00 18.46
CA THR A 205 8.29 -10.97 19.16
C THR A 205 8.53 -9.58 18.54
N ASP A 206 7.63 -8.63 18.81
CA ASP A 206 7.85 -7.22 18.43
C ASP A 206 9.22 -6.71 18.82
N ARG A 207 9.69 -7.04 20.06
CA ARG A 207 11.00 -6.62 20.56
C ARG A 207 12.15 -7.18 19.71
N GLU A 208 12.04 -8.41 19.26
CA GLU A 208 13.06 -9.03 18.40
C GLU A 208 13.05 -8.44 17.00
N ILE A 209 11.88 -8.07 16.45
CA ILE A 209 11.76 -7.35 15.18
C ILE A 209 12.38 -5.96 15.33
N VAL A 210 11.99 -5.19 16.34
CA VAL A 210 12.48 -3.83 16.61
C VAL A 210 14.01 -3.79 16.75
N SER A 211 14.62 -4.83 17.34
CA SER A 211 16.08 -4.89 17.50
C SER A 211 16.85 -5.02 16.17
N ARG A 212 16.18 -5.29 15.06
CA ARG A 212 16.77 -5.53 13.73
C ARG A 212 16.57 -4.39 12.75
N VAL A 213 15.64 -3.47 13.05
CA VAL A 213 15.24 -2.37 12.16
C VAL A 213 15.39 -1.02 12.87
N LYS A 214 15.43 0.06 12.10
CA LYS A 214 15.43 1.43 12.65
C LYS A 214 14.08 1.82 13.25
N ALA A 215 12.98 1.32 12.62
CA ALA A 215 11.65 1.45 13.18
C ALA A 215 10.73 0.32 12.66
N TYR A 216 9.89 -0.15 13.57
CA TYR A 216 8.77 -1.06 13.29
C TYR A 216 7.47 -0.32 13.55
N ILE A 217 6.68 -0.14 12.51
CA ILE A 217 5.47 0.68 12.51
C ILE A 217 4.26 -0.24 12.44
N THR A 218 3.33 -0.10 13.41
CA THR A 218 2.07 -0.85 13.44
C THR A 218 0.89 0.13 13.36
N THR A 219 0.18 0.13 12.23
CA THR A 219 -1.05 0.91 12.07
C THR A 219 -2.23 0.21 12.72
N GLN A 220 -3.10 0.97 13.40
CA GLN A 220 -4.21 0.45 14.19
C GLN A 220 -5.57 1.04 13.76
N GLY A 221 -5.65 1.49 12.51
CA GLY A 221 -6.86 2.12 11.96
C GLY A 221 -7.32 3.33 12.79
N PRO A 222 -8.58 3.36 13.26
CA PRO A 222 -9.11 4.49 14.03
C PRO A 222 -8.42 4.75 15.37
N ARG A 223 -7.56 3.84 15.83
CA ARG A 223 -6.79 4.00 17.07
C ARG A 223 -5.43 4.69 16.85
N GLY A 224 -5.06 4.98 15.61
CA GLY A 224 -3.79 5.62 15.27
C GLY A 224 -2.71 4.61 14.90
N ALA A 225 -1.49 4.80 15.40
CA ALA A 225 -0.36 3.94 15.09
C ALA A 225 0.64 3.86 16.26
N LEU A 226 1.43 2.79 16.27
CA LEU A 226 2.60 2.65 17.13
C LEU A 226 3.85 2.70 16.25
N VAL A 227 4.86 3.45 16.69
CA VAL A 227 6.19 3.45 16.08
C VAL A 227 7.17 2.98 17.11
N HIS A 228 7.68 1.78 16.95
CA HIS A 228 8.67 1.19 17.82
C HIS A 228 10.06 1.40 17.23
N THR A 229 10.94 2.03 18.00
CA THR A 229 12.37 2.15 17.70
C THR A 229 13.18 1.42 18.78
N PRO A 230 14.47 1.13 18.55
CA PRO A 230 15.32 0.54 19.60
C PRO A 230 15.33 1.34 20.92
N GLU A 231 15.13 2.65 20.87
CA GLU A 231 15.18 3.54 22.03
C GLU A 231 13.85 3.61 22.77
N LYS A 232 12.73 3.69 22.04
CA LYS A 232 11.39 3.81 22.64
C LYS A 232 10.25 3.54 21.66
N THR A 233 9.06 3.39 22.22
CA THR A 233 7.80 3.34 21.48
C THR A 233 7.13 4.71 21.50
N TYR A 234 6.66 5.16 20.34
CA TYR A 234 5.82 6.33 20.18
C TYR A 234 4.37 5.89 19.94
N GLU A 235 3.48 6.30 20.81
CA GLU A 235 2.05 6.17 20.61
C GLU A 235 1.57 7.38 19.79
N VAL A 236 1.16 7.12 18.56
CA VAL A 236 0.73 8.17 17.63
C VAL A 236 -0.79 8.24 17.63
N PRO A 237 -1.38 9.34 18.10
CA PRO A 237 -2.83 9.48 18.14
C PRO A 237 -3.41 9.47 16.72
N PRO A 238 -4.66 8.99 16.54
CA PRO A 238 -5.31 9.05 15.24
C PRO A 238 -5.50 10.52 14.79
N ALA A 239 -5.58 10.73 13.50
CA ALA A 239 -6.11 11.96 12.94
C ALA A 239 -7.62 11.81 12.77
N HIS A 240 -8.33 12.93 12.91
CA HIS A 240 -9.79 12.95 12.80
C HIS A 240 -10.22 13.21 11.35
N GLU A 241 -10.98 12.30 10.82
CA GLU A 241 -11.69 12.43 9.55
C GLU A 241 -13.03 13.15 9.73
N ARG A 242 -13.50 13.83 8.70
CA ARG A 242 -14.82 14.48 8.69
C ARG A 242 -15.93 13.46 8.44
N ARG A 243 -15.63 12.41 7.69
CA ARG A 243 -16.56 11.33 7.34
C ARG A 243 -15.79 10.09 6.91
N VAL A 244 -16.34 8.92 7.18
CA VAL A 244 -15.84 7.65 6.66
C VAL A 244 -16.64 7.29 5.42
N VAL A 245 -15.96 7.22 4.25
CA VAL A 245 -16.56 6.89 2.95
C VAL A 245 -16.03 5.55 2.44
N ASP A 246 -14.71 5.38 2.40
CA ASP A 246 -14.07 4.17 1.87
C ASP A 246 -12.70 3.98 2.52
N PRO A 247 -12.49 2.91 3.31
CA PRO A 247 -11.23 2.64 3.98
C PRO A 247 -10.15 2.05 3.07
N THR A 248 -10.49 1.65 1.83
CA THR A 248 -9.53 1.07 0.87
C THR A 248 -8.40 2.05 0.56
N GLY A 249 -7.15 1.61 0.68
CA GLY A 249 -5.96 2.45 0.41
C GLY A 249 -5.57 3.44 1.52
N CYS A 250 -6.24 3.44 2.69
CA CYS A 250 -5.80 4.26 3.84
C CYS A 250 -4.40 3.84 4.33
N GLY A 251 -4.10 2.55 4.28
CA GLY A 251 -2.76 2.02 4.58
C GLY A 251 -1.71 2.53 3.60
N ASP A 252 -2.01 2.56 2.30
CA ASP A 252 -1.11 3.10 1.28
C ASP A 252 -0.88 4.61 1.46
N ALA A 253 -1.94 5.35 1.80
CA ALA A 253 -1.84 6.77 2.13
C ALA A 253 -0.96 7.00 3.37
N PHE A 254 -1.09 6.17 4.42
CA PHE A 254 -0.21 6.21 5.59
C PHE A 254 1.26 6.00 5.18
N ARG A 255 1.55 5.02 4.32
CA ARG A 255 2.91 4.74 3.83
C ARG A 255 3.50 5.92 3.06
N ALA A 256 2.70 6.64 2.29
CA ALA A 256 3.15 7.86 1.63
C ALA A 256 3.57 8.95 2.63
N GLY A 257 2.80 9.16 3.69
CA GLY A 257 3.15 10.05 4.78
C GLY A 257 4.42 9.61 5.53
N LEU A 258 4.57 8.30 5.76
CA LEU A 258 5.78 7.69 6.35
C LEU A 258 7.01 7.97 5.48
N ILE A 259 6.95 7.68 4.19
CA ILE A 259 8.04 7.91 3.23
C ILE A 259 8.44 9.39 3.23
N PHE A 260 7.47 10.29 3.04
CA PHE A 260 7.74 11.72 2.98
C PHE A 260 8.41 12.22 4.27
N GLY A 261 7.91 11.78 5.43
CA GLY A 261 8.47 12.15 6.72
C GLY A 261 9.89 11.64 6.94
N ILE A 262 10.21 10.40 6.52
CA ILE A 262 11.56 9.84 6.55
C ILE A 262 12.50 10.65 5.64
N GLU A 263 12.08 10.95 4.40
CA GLU A 263 12.89 11.74 3.45
C GLU A 263 13.18 13.16 3.95
N LYS A 264 12.26 13.75 4.71
CA LYS A 264 12.41 15.07 5.32
C LYS A 264 13.19 15.06 6.63
N GLY A 265 13.42 13.89 7.21
CA GLY A 265 14.13 13.74 8.47
C GLY A 265 13.35 14.23 9.70
N TYR A 266 12.01 14.19 9.65
CA TYR A 266 11.18 14.52 10.80
C TYR A 266 11.33 13.50 11.93
N ASP A 267 10.95 13.88 13.15
CA ASP A 267 10.88 12.94 14.28
C ASP A 267 9.74 11.92 14.10
N TRP A 268 9.87 10.76 14.76
CA TRP A 268 8.94 9.64 14.59
C TRP A 268 7.49 9.95 14.97
N LEU A 269 7.27 10.83 15.95
CA LEU A 269 5.91 11.25 16.31
C LEU A 269 5.28 12.07 15.18
N THR A 270 6.03 12.99 14.60
CA THR A 270 5.62 13.79 13.45
C THR A 270 5.36 12.92 12.23
N ILE A 271 6.26 11.98 11.93
CA ILE A 271 6.11 11.01 10.83
C ILE A 271 4.82 10.19 10.99
N GLY A 272 4.57 9.65 12.17
CA GLY A 272 3.37 8.87 12.45
C GLY A 272 2.09 9.70 12.33
N ARG A 273 2.10 10.96 12.80
CA ARG A 273 0.99 11.92 12.65
C ARG A 273 0.70 12.23 11.18
N MET A 274 1.73 12.41 10.37
CA MET A 274 1.58 12.59 8.92
C MET A 274 0.90 11.38 8.28
N GLY A 275 1.35 10.16 8.60
CA GLY A 275 0.74 8.92 8.13
C GLY A 275 -0.74 8.83 8.53
N ASN A 276 -1.08 9.10 9.80
CA ASN A 276 -2.47 9.09 10.28
C ASN A 276 -3.33 10.14 9.57
N LEU A 277 -2.82 11.35 9.34
CA LEU A 277 -3.56 12.38 8.61
C LEU A 277 -3.78 12.00 7.15
N MET A 278 -2.79 11.42 6.50
CA MET A 278 -2.96 10.89 5.14
C MET A 278 -4.06 9.84 5.05
N GLY A 279 -4.10 8.90 6.00
CA GLY A 279 -5.18 7.92 6.10
C GLY A 279 -6.55 8.55 6.34
N ALA A 280 -6.64 9.56 7.21
CA ALA A 280 -7.86 10.31 7.50
C ALA A 280 -8.37 11.09 6.27
N LEU A 281 -7.49 11.73 5.53
CA LEU A 281 -7.86 12.43 4.28
C LEU A 281 -8.33 11.45 3.20
N LYS A 282 -7.68 10.29 3.09
CA LYS A 282 -8.05 9.27 2.11
C LYS A 282 -9.42 8.67 2.41
N VAL A 283 -9.73 8.34 3.66
CA VAL A 283 -11.00 7.67 4.03
C VAL A 283 -12.24 8.49 3.67
N GLU A 284 -12.11 9.81 3.52
CA GLU A 284 -13.18 10.74 3.14
C GLU A 284 -13.62 10.62 1.67
N HIS A 285 -12.89 9.86 0.86
CA HIS A 285 -13.10 9.75 -0.59
C HIS A 285 -13.25 8.29 -1.05
N PRO A 286 -14.13 8.02 -2.04
CA PRO A 286 -14.25 6.69 -2.63
C PRO A 286 -13.02 6.37 -3.50
N GLY A 287 -12.66 5.10 -3.60
CA GLY A 287 -11.49 4.64 -4.35
C GLY A 287 -10.18 5.05 -3.68
N THR A 288 -9.06 4.71 -4.27
CA THR A 288 -7.74 4.83 -3.65
C THR A 288 -6.94 6.06 -4.09
N GLN A 289 -7.32 6.70 -5.22
CA GLN A 289 -6.60 7.81 -5.86
C GLN A 289 -7.53 8.97 -6.26
N ASN A 290 -8.59 9.22 -5.49
CA ASN A 290 -9.60 10.22 -5.80
C ASN A 290 -9.56 11.47 -4.91
N GLN A 291 -8.83 11.44 -3.79
CA GLN A 291 -8.61 12.62 -2.95
C GLN A 291 -7.69 13.63 -3.65
N ARG A 292 -7.84 14.90 -3.33
CA ARG A 292 -7.04 16.01 -3.87
C ARG A 292 -6.73 16.98 -2.75
N PHE A 293 -5.48 17.38 -2.62
CA PHE A 293 -5.01 18.47 -1.77
C PHE A 293 -3.61 18.91 -2.23
N THR A 294 -3.22 20.11 -1.88
CA THR A 294 -1.87 20.62 -1.98
C THR A 294 -1.11 20.37 -0.67
N PHE A 295 0.23 20.43 -0.69
CA PHE A 295 1.01 20.33 0.55
C PHE A 295 0.63 21.42 1.55
N ASP A 296 0.33 22.65 1.10
CA ASP A 296 -0.08 23.74 1.99
C ASP A 296 -1.40 23.44 2.69
N GLU A 297 -2.38 22.90 1.97
CA GLU A 297 -3.66 22.45 2.57
C GLU A 297 -3.45 21.27 3.54
N PHE A 298 -2.57 20.34 3.22
CA PHE A 298 -2.18 19.26 4.13
C PHE A 298 -1.52 19.83 5.40
N ASN A 299 -0.58 20.74 5.27
CA ASN A 299 0.13 21.35 6.39
C ASN A 299 -0.79 22.19 7.29
N GLU A 300 -1.76 22.89 6.71
CA GLU A 300 -2.78 23.60 7.49
C GLU A 300 -3.67 22.64 8.29
N GLN A 301 -4.12 21.53 7.68
CA GLN A 301 -4.88 20.51 8.41
C GLN A 301 -4.03 19.81 9.47
N PHE A 302 -2.74 19.56 9.19
CA PHE A 302 -1.79 19.01 10.16
C PHE A 302 -1.67 19.94 11.38
N LYS A 303 -1.50 21.25 11.14
CA LYS A 303 -1.45 22.26 12.20
C LYS A 303 -2.73 22.31 13.03
N GLN A 304 -3.89 22.26 12.38
CA GLN A 304 -5.19 22.27 13.06
C GLN A 304 -5.36 21.04 13.97
N GLN A 305 -4.90 19.88 13.56
CA GLN A 305 -5.07 18.65 14.32
C GLN A 305 -3.99 18.45 15.41
N PHE A 306 -2.76 18.86 15.15
CA PHE A 306 -1.61 18.53 16.02
C PHE A 306 -0.95 19.76 16.68
N GLY A 307 -1.36 20.98 16.33
CA GLY A 307 -0.97 22.21 17.01
C GLY A 307 0.34 22.83 16.54
N TYR A 308 1.00 22.30 15.49
CA TYR A 308 2.21 22.85 14.89
C TYR A 308 2.27 22.58 13.38
N SER A 309 3.00 23.40 12.64
CA SER A 309 3.20 23.24 11.19
C SER A 309 4.42 22.38 10.90
N LEU A 310 4.36 21.69 9.77
CA LEU A 310 5.54 21.06 9.17
C LEU A 310 6.44 22.16 8.57
N GLY A 311 7.72 22.08 8.85
CA GLY A 311 8.71 23.07 8.38
C GLY A 311 9.12 22.81 6.93
#